data_354450d2dd67521c836ceddab358797a
#
_entry.id   354450d2dd67521c836ceddab358797a
#
_cell.length_a   1.000
_cell.length_b   1.000
_cell.length_c   1.000
_cell.angle_alpha   90.00
_cell.angle_beta   90.00
_cell.angle_gamma   90.00
#
_symmetry.space_group_name_H-M   'P 1'
#
loop_
_entity.id
_entity.type
_entity.pdbx_description
1 polymer ?
#
loop_
_entity_poly.entity_id
_entity_poly.type
_entity_poly.pdbx_seq_one_letter_code
_entity_poly.pdbx_strand_id
1 'polypeptide(L)'
;MKTVINHVRIITGTDQVIENGSFQFENGKITGISGEELKGDVVLDGTGKTVIPGLIDCHVHLGMEAPGQGFAMKASNDTELGARIMKQCLEFPKYGVTCVRNAGTDSDGDLYARNMFAREKFSSIRILACGTPISITGGHGNYAEGFDTAEEVLRETRKKIKQGMDVIKFVVTGGMGTRFSNPAAVQYTREELEPAVREAKICGKITMAHCTSLPGAQNAIQAGMRSIEHAQLDEETVEMMRERWEMGDEVYYCPTMITRYSILHNDDPEFSWMKKKADPKDMDRKRKAVRLCHEAGIPVCASTDSNTPFVRPGDVLKEIALYTECGLSNLEAIQTATRNAARLCMIEKDTGTLEEGKCADFVVLSGNPLEDIHMLEKVESTWRNGECLYGEVKA
;
A
#
# COMPACT_ATOMS: atom_id res chain seq x y z
N MET A 1 25.66 11.26 13.68
CA MET A 1 25.02 12.03 14.77
C MET A 1 23.89 11.19 15.33
N LYS A 2 23.97 10.89 16.63
CA LYS A 2 23.04 10.01 17.33
C LYS A 2 21.88 10.82 17.88
N THR A 3 20.67 10.53 17.41
CA THR A 3 19.45 11.22 17.86
C THR A 3 18.64 10.28 18.75
N VAL A 4 18.11 10.80 19.83
CA VAL A 4 17.27 10.08 20.81
C VAL A 4 15.97 10.83 21.02
N ILE A 5 14.85 10.12 21.10
CA ILE A 5 13.56 10.61 21.59
C ILE A 5 13.30 9.90 22.90
N ASN A 6 13.36 10.64 24.03
CA ASN A 6 13.08 10.09 25.37
C ASN A 6 11.62 10.36 25.79
N HIS A 7 11.14 9.66 26.81
CA HIS A 7 9.79 9.82 27.38
C HIS A 7 8.66 9.61 26.37
N VAL A 8 8.86 8.73 25.39
CA VAL A 8 7.92 8.50 24.30
C VAL A 8 7.27 7.12 24.41
N ARG A 9 5.97 7.01 24.06
CA ARG A 9 5.36 5.68 23.82
C ARG A 9 5.93 5.14 22.53
N ILE A 10 6.27 3.84 22.53
CA ILE A 10 6.79 3.16 21.34
C ILE A 10 5.89 1.98 21.03
N ILE A 11 5.24 2.00 19.88
CA ILE A 11 4.51 0.89 19.30
C ILE A 11 5.43 0.30 18.23
N THR A 12 6.01 -0.85 18.50
CA THR A 12 7.06 -1.41 17.63
C THR A 12 6.56 -1.94 16.29
N GLY A 13 5.23 -2.06 16.12
CA GLY A 13 4.62 -2.74 14.96
C GLY A 13 4.58 -4.27 15.13
N THR A 14 5.25 -4.82 16.16
CA THR A 14 5.03 -6.17 16.66
C THR A 14 3.93 -6.14 17.74
N ASP A 15 3.87 -7.14 18.63
CA ASP A 15 2.95 -7.12 19.76
C ASP A 15 3.53 -6.38 21.00
N GLN A 16 4.74 -5.80 20.84
CA GLN A 16 5.42 -5.06 21.91
C GLN A 16 5.05 -3.57 21.88
N VAL A 17 4.66 -3.07 23.06
CA VAL A 17 4.42 -1.65 23.32
C VAL A 17 5.22 -1.25 24.55
N ILE A 18 5.92 -0.11 24.48
CA ILE A 18 6.63 0.51 25.59
C ILE A 18 5.95 1.85 25.89
N GLU A 19 5.32 1.96 27.08
CA GLU A 19 4.48 3.12 27.42
C GLU A 19 5.28 4.41 27.63
N ASN A 20 6.48 4.28 28.17
CA ASN A 20 7.38 5.41 28.41
C ASN A 20 8.82 4.91 28.23
N GLY A 21 9.38 5.16 27.06
CA GLY A 21 10.69 4.65 26.67
C GLY A 21 11.52 5.64 25.92
N SER A 22 12.58 5.11 25.33
CA SER A 22 13.54 5.87 24.51
C SER A 22 13.72 5.17 23.16
N PHE A 23 13.68 5.96 22.11
CA PHE A 23 13.90 5.56 20.73
C PHE A 23 15.15 6.26 20.18
N GLN A 24 16.15 5.49 19.77
CA GLN A 24 17.44 6.00 19.32
C GLN A 24 17.74 5.57 17.89
N PHE A 25 18.29 6.48 17.10
CA PHE A 25 18.74 6.20 15.75
C PHE A 25 19.99 6.98 15.38
N GLU A 26 20.80 6.38 14.50
CA GLU A 26 22.02 6.97 13.97
C GLU A 26 22.32 6.41 12.57
N ASN A 27 22.82 7.27 11.66
CA ASN A 27 23.22 6.88 10.29
C ASN A 27 22.10 6.11 9.55
N GLY A 28 20.85 6.54 9.72
CA GLY A 28 19.69 5.95 9.05
C GLY A 28 19.16 4.65 9.67
N LYS A 29 19.76 4.18 10.77
CA LYS A 29 19.39 2.93 11.44
C LYS A 29 18.92 3.15 12.85
N ILE A 30 17.98 2.30 13.31
CA ILE A 30 17.57 2.21 14.70
C ILE A 30 18.73 1.57 15.47
N THR A 31 19.18 2.22 16.55
CA THR A 31 20.35 1.79 17.35
C THR A 31 20.00 1.52 18.80
N GLY A 32 18.78 1.79 19.23
CA GLY A 32 18.32 1.47 20.58
C GLY A 32 16.84 1.71 20.78
N ILE A 33 16.21 0.78 21.48
CA ILE A 33 14.83 0.87 21.98
C ILE A 33 14.86 0.38 23.43
N SER A 34 14.50 1.23 24.38
CA SER A 34 14.66 0.96 25.81
C SER A 34 13.49 1.52 26.62
N GLY A 35 13.18 0.88 27.76
CA GLY A 35 12.33 1.46 28.80
C GLY A 35 13.04 2.47 29.69
N GLU A 36 14.37 2.65 29.54
CA GLU A 36 15.19 3.61 30.27
C GLU A 36 15.64 4.71 29.34
N GLU A 37 16.03 5.88 29.90
CA GLU A 37 16.57 6.98 29.15
C GLU A 37 17.88 6.61 28.42
N LEU A 38 17.96 6.97 27.14
CA LEU A 38 19.18 6.82 26.34
C LEU A 38 19.84 8.17 26.13
N LYS A 39 21.17 8.13 25.88
CA LYS A 39 21.98 9.31 25.59
C LYS A 39 22.22 9.46 24.08
N GLY A 40 22.24 10.69 23.60
CA GLY A 40 22.52 11.01 22.20
C GLY A 40 23.18 12.38 22.05
N ASP A 41 23.62 12.69 20.82
CA ASP A 41 24.14 14.00 20.45
C ASP A 41 22.99 15.02 20.39
N VAL A 42 21.81 14.56 19.95
CA VAL A 42 20.54 15.29 19.94
C VAL A 42 19.54 14.53 20.79
N VAL A 43 18.92 15.19 21.74
CA VAL A 43 17.90 14.59 22.62
C VAL A 43 16.60 15.37 22.45
N LEU A 44 15.55 14.66 22.08
CA LEU A 44 14.20 15.20 21.88
C LEU A 44 13.29 14.70 23.01
N ASP A 45 12.38 15.55 23.48
CA ASP A 45 11.37 15.16 24.44
C ASP A 45 10.12 14.63 23.73
N GLY A 46 9.78 13.38 24.01
CA GLY A 46 8.63 12.66 23.48
C GLY A 46 7.43 12.59 24.40
N THR A 47 7.41 13.39 25.49
CA THR A 47 6.31 13.40 26.46
C THR A 47 4.97 13.63 25.76
N GLY A 48 4.01 12.73 25.98
CA GLY A 48 2.68 12.76 25.39
C GLY A 48 2.63 12.32 23.90
N LYS A 49 3.76 11.89 23.34
CA LYS A 49 3.85 11.44 21.94
C LYS A 49 3.96 9.92 21.84
N THR A 50 3.72 9.45 20.61
CA THR A 50 3.88 8.04 20.26
C THR A 50 4.75 7.93 19.02
N VAL A 51 5.73 7.02 19.04
CA VAL A 51 6.50 6.58 17.87
C VAL A 51 5.93 5.26 17.37
N ILE A 52 5.62 5.22 16.07
CA ILE A 52 5.18 4.03 15.35
C ILE A 52 6.08 3.80 14.14
N PRO A 53 6.13 2.58 13.54
CA PRO A 53 6.79 2.39 12.24
C PRO A 53 6.20 3.31 11.18
N GLY A 54 7.01 3.73 10.22
CA GLY A 54 6.52 4.43 9.05
C GLY A 54 5.45 3.64 8.32
N LEU A 55 4.36 4.31 7.94
CA LEU A 55 3.23 3.65 7.27
C LEU A 55 3.59 3.29 5.83
N ILE A 56 3.02 2.19 5.37
CA ILE A 56 3.15 1.68 4.00
C ILE A 56 1.76 1.61 3.38
N ASP A 57 1.56 2.30 2.26
CA ASP A 57 0.35 2.15 1.45
C ASP A 57 0.62 1.14 0.34
N CYS A 58 -0.06 0.00 0.39
CA CYS A 58 0.18 -1.13 -0.51
C CYS A 58 -0.50 -1.01 -1.88
N HIS A 59 -1.26 0.07 -2.14
CA HIS A 59 -1.93 0.26 -3.42
C HIS A 59 -2.14 1.75 -3.71
N VAL A 60 -1.28 2.31 -4.53
CA VAL A 60 -1.39 3.70 -5.00
C VAL A 60 -1.21 3.79 -6.51
N HIS A 61 -1.67 4.87 -7.12
CA HIS A 61 -1.44 5.19 -8.53
C HIS A 61 -0.65 6.49 -8.65
N LEU A 62 0.68 6.38 -8.63
CA LEU A 62 1.56 7.54 -8.78
C LEU A 62 1.41 8.16 -10.17
N GLY A 63 1.29 9.49 -10.21
CA GLY A 63 1.09 10.25 -11.44
C GLY A 63 -0.36 10.43 -11.89
N MET A 64 -1.31 9.66 -11.33
CA MET A 64 -2.73 9.97 -11.45
C MET A 64 -3.12 11.11 -10.51
N GLU A 65 -4.16 11.86 -10.83
CA GLU A 65 -4.77 12.85 -9.95
C GLU A 65 -6.26 12.59 -9.77
N ALA A 66 -6.71 12.69 -8.51
CA ALA A 66 -8.13 12.61 -8.21
C ALA A 66 -8.88 13.76 -8.93
N PRO A 67 -10.04 13.50 -9.55
CA PRO A 67 -10.84 14.54 -10.19
C PRO A 67 -11.32 15.60 -9.19
N GLY A 68 -11.67 16.76 -9.71
CA GLY A 68 -12.12 17.91 -8.91
C GLY A 68 -11.04 18.96 -8.64
N GLN A 69 -9.82 18.77 -9.19
CA GLN A 69 -8.75 19.77 -9.14
C GLN A 69 -8.48 20.45 -10.50
N GLY A 70 -9.37 20.26 -11.48
CA GLY A 70 -9.22 20.82 -12.85
C GLY A 70 -8.24 20.06 -13.74
N PHE A 71 -7.79 18.87 -13.31
CA PHE A 71 -6.84 18.04 -14.05
C PHE A 71 -7.51 16.77 -14.59
N ALA A 72 -7.05 16.31 -15.74
CA ALA A 72 -7.38 14.98 -16.23
C ALA A 72 -6.80 13.92 -15.29
N MET A 73 -7.52 12.81 -15.07
CA MET A 73 -7.07 11.72 -14.20
C MET A 73 -5.67 11.19 -14.61
N LYS A 74 -5.42 11.07 -15.91
CA LYS A 74 -4.12 10.71 -16.48
C LYS A 74 -3.34 11.94 -16.89
N ALA A 75 -2.02 11.91 -16.72
CA ALA A 75 -1.13 12.94 -17.22
C ALA A 75 -1.16 13.00 -18.75
N SER A 76 -1.06 14.20 -19.32
CA SER A 76 -1.10 14.41 -20.77
C SER A 76 0.23 14.09 -21.48
N ASN A 77 1.32 14.05 -20.71
CA ASN A 77 2.68 13.76 -21.20
C ASN A 77 3.61 13.37 -20.03
N ASP A 78 4.82 12.90 -20.35
CA ASP A 78 5.81 12.43 -19.37
C ASP A 78 6.31 13.53 -18.43
N THR A 79 6.36 14.79 -18.87
CA THR A 79 6.76 15.93 -18.02
C THR A 79 5.73 16.17 -16.93
N GLU A 80 4.46 16.18 -17.28
CA GLU A 80 3.37 16.31 -16.32
C GLU A 80 3.32 15.11 -15.37
N LEU A 81 3.50 13.88 -15.89
CA LEU A 81 3.57 12.66 -15.09
C LEU A 81 4.67 12.74 -14.04
N GLY A 82 5.88 13.12 -14.45
CA GLY A 82 7.01 13.30 -13.52
C GLY A 82 6.73 14.35 -12.45
N ALA A 83 6.16 15.50 -12.82
CA ALA A 83 5.79 16.57 -11.89
C ALA A 83 4.74 16.09 -10.86
N ARG A 84 3.71 15.34 -11.30
CA ARG A 84 2.69 14.77 -10.43
C ARG A 84 3.28 13.76 -9.45
N ILE A 85 4.13 12.84 -9.93
CA ILE A 85 4.81 11.86 -9.07
C ILE A 85 5.63 12.58 -7.99
N MET A 86 6.42 13.58 -8.36
CA MET A 86 7.22 14.36 -7.40
C MET A 86 6.35 15.04 -6.35
N LYS A 87 5.27 15.71 -6.77
CA LYS A 87 4.29 16.35 -5.87
C LYS A 87 3.73 15.34 -4.87
N GLN A 88 3.30 14.17 -5.35
CA GLN A 88 2.71 13.12 -4.52
C GLN A 88 3.73 12.53 -3.53
N CYS A 89 4.98 12.33 -3.96
CA CYS A 89 6.05 11.88 -3.08
C CYS A 89 6.34 12.86 -1.92
N LEU A 90 6.06 14.15 -2.10
CA LEU A 90 6.14 15.17 -1.04
C LEU A 90 4.86 15.24 -0.17
N GLU A 91 3.75 14.72 -0.67
CA GLU A 91 2.48 14.71 0.07
C GLU A 91 2.35 13.53 1.03
N PHE A 92 2.73 12.32 0.63
CA PHE A 92 2.60 11.11 1.43
C PHE A 92 3.18 11.23 2.86
N PRO A 93 4.37 11.84 3.07
CA PRO A 93 4.93 11.99 4.42
C PRO A 93 4.08 12.82 5.38
N LYS A 94 3.23 13.73 4.90
CA LYS A 94 2.32 14.51 5.75
C LYS A 94 1.33 13.62 6.53
N TYR A 95 1.14 12.40 6.05
CA TYR A 95 0.21 11.41 6.61
C TYR A 95 0.94 10.20 7.19
N GLY A 96 2.24 10.34 7.48
CA GLY A 96 3.03 9.26 8.07
C GLY A 96 3.50 8.17 7.10
N VAL A 97 3.22 8.30 5.80
CA VAL A 97 3.61 7.28 4.81
C VAL A 97 5.08 7.45 4.42
N THR A 98 5.85 6.38 4.59
CA THR A 98 7.28 6.31 4.25
C THR A 98 7.57 5.41 3.05
N CYS A 99 6.60 4.58 2.66
CA CYS A 99 6.72 3.66 1.54
C CYS A 99 5.39 3.51 0.82
N VAL A 100 5.43 3.41 -0.50
CA VAL A 100 4.26 3.10 -1.34
C VAL A 100 4.56 1.96 -2.29
N ARG A 101 3.57 1.08 -2.51
CA ARG A 101 3.57 0.09 -3.57
C ARG A 101 2.69 0.60 -4.69
N ASN A 102 3.32 0.99 -5.81
CA ASN A 102 2.58 1.48 -6.97
C ASN A 102 1.82 0.34 -7.65
N ALA A 103 0.57 0.60 -8.04
CA ALA A 103 -0.33 -0.35 -8.69
C ALA A 103 -0.49 -0.09 -10.20
N GLY A 104 0.21 0.90 -10.68
CA GLY A 104 0.30 1.22 -12.10
C GLY A 104 0.32 2.71 -12.41
N THR A 105 1.07 3.04 -13.45
CA THR A 105 1.09 4.33 -14.14
C THR A 105 0.90 4.10 -15.64
N ASP A 106 0.79 5.17 -16.43
CA ASP A 106 0.71 5.06 -17.89
C ASP A 106 2.08 4.86 -18.59
N SER A 107 3.18 4.88 -17.81
CA SER A 107 4.55 4.66 -18.30
C SER A 107 5.44 4.17 -17.16
N ASP A 108 6.75 4.15 -17.34
CA ASP A 108 7.74 3.76 -16.33
C ASP A 108 8.16 4.94 -15.42
N GLY A 109 7.32 5.96 -15.26
CA GLY A 109 7.62 7.18 -14.48
C GLY A 109 7.96 6.92 -13.02
N ASP A 110 7.30 5.96 -12.38
CA ASP A 110 7.57 5.53 -11.01
C ASP A 110 8.95 4.85 -10.86
N LEU A 111 9.35 4.06 -11.86
CA LEU A 111 10.68 3.45 -11.93
C LEU A 111 11.77 4.52 -12.05
N TYR A 112 11.55 5.51 -12.91
CA TYR A 112 12.51 6.60 -13.07
C TYR A 112 12.62 7.45 -11.81
N ALA A 113 11.51 7.75 -11.13
CA ALA A 113 11.49 8.49 -9.87
C ALA A 113 12.25 7.71 -8.78
N ARG A 114 11.96 6.40 -8.59
CA ARG A 114 12.66 5.53 -7.64
C ARG A 114 14.17 5.54 -7.88
N ASN A 115 14.58 5.34 -9.14
CA ASN A 115 16.00 5.27 -9.50
C ASN A 115 16.71 6.62 -9.33
N MET A 116 16.04 7.72 -9.65
CA MET A 116 16.54 9.08 -9.43
C MET A 116 16.76 9.34 -7.94
N PHE A 117 15.78 9.05 -7.09
CA PHE A 117 15.90 9.24 -5.63
C PHE A 117 17.09 8.46 -5.06
N ALA A 118 17.28 7.21 -5.50
CA ALA A 118 18.40 6.40 -5.06
C ALA A 118 19.76 6.96 -5.52
N ARG A 119 19.87 7.38 -6.79
CA ARG A 119 21.10 7.89 -7.38
C ARG A 119 21.53 9.23 -6.77
N GLU A 120 20.59 10.16 -6.67
CA GLU A 120 20.85 11.52 -6.18
C GLU A 120 20.79 11.62 -4.65
N LYS A 121 20.53 10.50 -3.95
CA LYS A 121 20.31 10.45 -2.49
C LYS A 121 19.26 11.46 -2.03
N PHE A 122 18.20 11.61 -2.84
CA PHE A 122 17.13 12.52 -2.54
C PHE A 122 16.24 11.92 -1.45
N SER A 123 16.07 12.68 -0.35
CA SER A 123 15.18 12.28 0.75
C SER A 123 13.73 12.29 0.31
N SER A 124 13.15 11.12 0.21
CA SER A 124 11.76 10.91 -0.18
C SER A 124 11.24 9.59 0.35
N ILE A 125 9.96 9.31 0.11
CA ILE A 125 9.37 8.00 0.38
C ILE A 125 10.05 6.90 -0.45
N ARG A 126 9.94 5.65 0.02
CA ARG A 126 10.30 4.46 -0.77
C ARG A 126 9.20 4.19 -1.79
N ILE A 127 9.59 3.98 -3.05
CA ILE A 127 8.67 3.57 -4.12
C ILE A 127 8.99 2.12 -4.49
N LEU A 128 7.96 1.26 -4.49
CA LEU A 128 8.02 -0.03 -5.16
C LEU A 128 7.37 0.13 -6.55
N ALA A 129 8.20 0.14 -7.58
CA ALA A 129 7.81 0.50 -8.93
C ALA A 129 7.11 -0.64 -9.66
N CYS A 130 6.06 -0.31 -10.41
CA CYS A 130 5.22 -1.22 -11.19
C CYS A 130 5.24 -0.92 -12.71
N GLY A 131 5.33 0.37 -13.07
CA GLY A 131 5.10 0.81 -14.45
C GLY A 131 3.66 0.55 -14.91
N THR A 132 3.46 0.31 -16.21
CA THR A 132 2.14 0.02 -16.77
C THR A 132 1.67 -1.39 -16.41
N PRO A 133 0.45 -1.58 -15.89
CA PRO A 133 -0.12 -2.90 -15.61
C PRO A 133 -0.30 -3.77 -16.87
N ILE A 134 -0.30 -5.09 -16.69
CA ILE A 134 -0.64 -6.06 -17.72
C ILE A 134 -2.16 -6.24 -17.73
N SER A 135 -2.80 -5.92 -18.86
CA SER A 135 -4.25 -6.01 -19.09
C SER A 135 -4.54 -6.56 -20.48
N ILE A 136 -5.73 -7.08 -20.70
CA ILE A 136 -6.18 -7.47 -22.04
C ILE A 136 -6.47 -6.26 -22.92
N THR A 137 -6.51 -6.46 -24.24
CA THR A 137 -6.94 -5.44 -25.20
C THR A 137 -8.33 -4.90 -24.85
N GLY A 138 -8.44 -3.58 -24.69
CA GLY A 138 -9.70 -2.93 -24.29
C GLY A 138 -10.15 -3.23 -22.86
N GLY A 139 -9.28 -3.78 -22.03
CA GLY A 139 -9.55 -4.13 -20.63
C GLY A 139 -9.68 -2.93 -19.69
N HIS A 140 -9.79 -3.21 -18.40
CA HIS A 140 -9.85 -2.17 -17.38
C HIS A 140 -8.54 -1.36 -17.32
N GLY A 141 -8.65 -0.04 -17.11
CA GLY A 141 -7.53 0.90 -17.04
C GLY A 141 -7.23 1.61 -18.37
N ASN A 142 -7.77 1.13 -19.50
CA ASN A 142 -7.54 1.72 -20.84
C ASN A 142 -6.05 1.92 -21.18
N TYR A 143 -5.22 0.91 -20.92
CA TYR A 143 -3.82 0.94 -21.29
C TYR A 143 -3.65 0.79 -22.81
N ALA A 144 -2.59 1.39 -23.37
CA ALA A 144 -2.37 1.46 -24.80
C ALA A 144 -2.11 0.07 -25.43
N GLU A 145 -1.43 -0.80 -24.71
CA GLU A 145 -1.14 -2.16 -25.15
C GLU A 145 -1.99 -3.16 -24.37
N GLY A 146 -2.52 -4.18 -25.07
CA GLY A 146 -3.18 -5.35 -24.50
C GLY A 146 -2.34 -6.62 -24.68
N PHE A 147 -2.53 -7.60 -23.80
CA PHE A 147 -1.83 -8.87 -23.78
C PHE A 147 -2.88 -9.96 -23.64
N ASP A 148 -3.25 -10.59 -24.75
CA ASP A 148 -4.45 -11.42 -24.85
C ASP A 148 -4.16 -12.94 -24.79
N THR A 149 -2.88 -13.32 -24.71
CA THR A 149 -2.46 -14.73 -24.63
C THR A 149 -1.46 -14.96 -23.48
N ALA A 150 -1.37 -16.20 -22.99
CA ALA A 150 -0.41 -16.57 -21.95
C ALA A 150 1.04 -16.24 -22.35
N GLU A 151 1.41 -16.41 -23.63
CA GLU A 151 2.72 -16.11 -24.15
C GLU A 151 3.02 -14.60 -24.12
N GLU A 152 2.04 -13.78 -24.44
CA GLU A 152 2.18 -12.31 -24.41
C GLU A 152 2.30 -11.81 -22.97
N VAL A 153 1.47 -12.32 -22.06
CA VAL A 153 1.52 -12.02 -20.61
C VAL A 153 2.89 -12.41 -20.04
N LEU A 154 3.39 -13.60 -20.35
CA LEU A 154 4.73 -14.04 -19.92
C LEU A 154 5.84 -13.18 -20.52
N ARG A 155 5.78 -12.86 -21.81
CA ARG A 155 6.76 -12.02 -22.50
C ARG A 155 6.83 -10.63 -21.88
N GLU A 156 5.69 -10.00 -21.59
CA GLU A 156 5.64 -8.70 -20.96
C GLU A 156 6.15 -8.73 -19.52
N THR A 157 5.79 -9.76 -18.77
CA THR A 157 6.33 -10.01 -17.42
C THR A 157 7.86 -10.03 -17.41
N ARG A 158 8.48 -10.76 -18.36
CA ARG A 158 9.95 -10.82 -18.52
C ARG A 158 10.56 -9.47 -18.88
N LYS A 159 9.89 -8.65 -19.69
CA LYS A 159 10.36 -7.28 -19.98
C LYS A 159 10.37 -6.43 -18.74
N LYS A 160 9.30 -6.44 -17.94
CA LYS A 160 9.19 -5.69 -16.67
C LYS A 160 10.25 -6.14 -15.66
N ILE A 161 10.50 -7.43 -15.55
CA ILE A 161 11.58 -7.98 -14.71
C ILE A 161 12.94 -7.43 -15.18
N LYS A 162 13.21 -7.46 -16.49
CA LYS A 162 14.46 -6.93 -17.07
C LYS A 162 14.63 -5.42 -16.88
N GLN A 163 13.55 -4.66 -16.93
CA GLN A 163 13.55 -3.22 -16.64
C GLN A 163 13.85 -2.92 -15.18
N GLY A 164 13.66 -3.89 -14.28
CA GLY A 164 13.92 -3.74 -12.84
C GLY A 164 12.69 -3.32 -12.03
N MET A 165 11.48 -3.57 -12.53
CA MET A 165 10.25 -3.37 -11.74
C MET A 165 10.29 -4.22 -10.48
N ASP A 166 9.73 -3.70 -9.39
CA ASP A 166 9.58 -4.40 -8.12
C ASP A 166 8.27 -5.21 -8.09
N VAL A 167 7.25 -4.69 -8.74
CA VAL A 167 5.89 -5.20 -8.77
C VAL A 167 5.47 -5.50 -10.20
N ILE A 168 4.83 -6.65 -10.41
CA ILE A 168 4.15 -7.01 -11.66
C ILE A 168 2.65 -7.01 -11.37
N LYS A 169 1.94 -6.02 -11.92
CA LYS A 169 0.49 -5.87 -11.76
C LYS A 169 -0.24 -6.49 -12.93
N PHE A 170 -1.23 -7.32 -12.59
CA PHE A 170 -2.16 -7.92 -13.54
C PHE A 170 -3.57 -7.39 -13.30
N VAL A 171 -4.29 -7.06 -14.37
CA VAL A 171 -5.70 -6.66 -14.32
C VAL A 171 -6.55 -7.87 -14.66
N VAL A 172 -6.91 -8.64 -13.64
CA VAL A 172 -7.55 -9.96 -13.80
C VAL A 172 -9.04 -9.86 -14.07
N THR A 173 -9.65 -8.75 -13.70
CA THR A 173 -11.07 -8.48 -13.96
C THR A 173 -11.28 -7.08 -14.52
N GLY A 174 -12.48 -6.82 -15.02
CA GLY A 174 -12.95 -5.46 -15.22
C GLY A 174 -12.97 -4.67 -13.91
N GLY A 175 -13.28 -3.36 -13.99
CA GLY A 175 -13.21 -2.49 -12.81
C GLY A 175 -14.17 -1.30 -12.86
N MET A 176 -14.18 -0.56 -11.75
CA MET A 176 -15.09 0.58 -11.55
C MET A 176 -14.64 1.83 -12.31
N GLY A 177 -13.33 2.10 -12.37
CA GLY A 177 -12.76 3.34 -12.90
C GLY A 177 -12.73 3.44 -14.43
N THR A 178 -13.12 2.41 -15.17
CA THR A 178 -13.22 2.44 -16.65
C THR A 178 -14.68 2.40 -17.06
N ARG A 179 -15.13 3.42 -17.79
CA ARG A 179 -16.55 3.72 -18.03
C ARG A 179 -17.36 2.54 -18.56
N PHE A 180 -16.83 1.81 -19.54
CA PHE A 180 -17.51 0.68 -20.20
C PHE A 180 -17.02 -0.69 -19.74
N SER A 181 -16.13 -0.74 -18.75
CA SER A 181 -15.68 -2.00 -18.18
C SER A 181 -16.77 -2.59 -17.28
N ASN A 182 -16.95 -3.90 -17.34
CA ASN A 182 -17.82 -4.65 -16.44
C ASN A 182 -16.99 -5.19 -15.26
N PRO A 183 -17.20 -4.73 -14.01
CA PRO A 183 -16.45 -5.21 -12.85
C PRO A 183 -16.55 -6.72 -12.60
N ALA A 184 -17.62 -7.36 -13.06
CA ALA A 184 -17.80 -8.81 -12.91
C ALA A 184 -17.08 -9.66 -13.98
N ALA A 185 -16.62 -9.03 -15.08
CA ALA A 185 -15.99 -9.75 -16.18
C ALA A 185 -14.57 -10.22 -15.82
N VAL A 186 -14.31 -11.51 -15.90
CA VAL A 186 -12.98 -12.10 -15.80
C VAL A 186 -12.22 -11.81 -17.10
N GLN A 187 -11.03 -11.25 -16.99
CA GLN A 187 -10.17 -10.89 -18.12
C GLN A 187 -9.06 -11.91 -18.37
N TYR A 188 -8.62 -12.62 -17.32
CA TYR A 188 -7.62 -13.67 -17.42
C TYR A 188 -8.06 -14.93 -16.69
N THR A 189 -7.84 -16.07 -17.31
CA THR A 189 -7.95 -17.38 -16.69
C THR A 189 -6.70 -17.71 -15.87
N ARG A 190 -6.78 -18.74 -15.04
CA ARG A 190 -5.62 -19.27 -14.31
C ARG A 190 -4.47 -19.63 -15.25
N GLU A 191 -4.78 -20.34 -16.33
CA GLU A 191 -3.82 -20.88 -17.29
C GLU A 191 -3.04 -19.78 -18.01
N GLU A 192 -3.67 -18.62 -18.24
CA GLU A 192 -3.03 -17.43 -18.84
C GLU A 192 -2.09 -16.74 -17.86
N LEU A 193 -2.39 -16.76 -16.55
CA LEU A 193 -1.63 -16.07 -15.50
C LEU A 193 -0.47 -16.91 -14.97
N GLU A 194 -0.67 -18.21 -14.77
CA GLU A 194 0.25 -19.09 -14.02
C GLU A 194 1.70 -19.07 -14.53
N PRO A 195 1.99 -19.13 -15.86
CA PRO A 195 3.37 -19.05 -16.35
C PRO A 195 4.08 -17.75 -15.98
N ALA A 196 3.38 -16.65 -16.08
CA ALA A 196 3.91 -15.30 -15.77
C ALA A 196 4.13 -15.09 -14.28
N VAL A 197 3.18 -15.54 -13.45
CA VAL A 197 3.27 -15.48 -11.99
C VAL A 197 4.44 -16.31 -11.48
N ARG A 198 4.60 -17.52 -12.00
CA ARG A 198 5.74 -18.41 -11.69
C ARG A 198 7.07 -17.75 -12.05
N GLU A 199 7.19 -17.13 -13.23
CA GLU A 199 8.39 -16.42 -13.67
C GLU A 199 8.71 -15.24 -12.72
N ALA A 200 7.71 -14.43 -12.39
CA ALA A 200 7.86 -13.30 -11.47
C ALA A 200 8.33 -13.77 -10.08
N LYS A 201 7.74 -14.84 -9.57
CA LYS A 201 8.07 -15.42 -8.26
C LYS A 201 9.52 -15.96 -8.22
N ILE A 202 9.97 -16.70 -9.26
CA ILE A 202 11.35 -17.17 -9.39
C ILE A 202 12.35 -16.00 -9.38
N CYS A 203 11.96 -14.88 -9.99
CA CYS A 203 12.79 -13.67 -10.05
C CYS A 203 12.62 -12.76 -8.81
N GLY A 204 11.95 -13.21 -7.75
CA GLY A 204 11.76 -12.45 -6.52
C GLY A 204 10.92 -11.17 -6.70
N LYS A 205 9.93 -11.19 -7.62
CA LYS A 205 9.04 -10.05 -7.88
C LYS A 205 7.70 -10.23 -7.18
N ILE A 206 7.14 -9.11 -6.73
CA ILE A 206 5.81 -9.06 -6.12
C ILE A 206 4.76 -9.12 -7.25
N THR A 207 3.83 -10.08 -7.18
CA THR A 207 2.69 -10.14 -8.09
C THR A 207 1.44 -9.57 -7.43
N MET A 208 0.67 -8.77 -8.17
CA MET A 208 -0.46 -7.99 -7.68
C MET A 208 -1.64 -8.13 -8.63
N ALA A 209 -2.81 -8.56 -8.15
CA ALA A 209 -3.99 -8.86 -8.96
C ALA A 209 -5.14 -7.87 -8.69
N HIS A 210 -5.50 -7.04 -9.69
CA HIS A 210 -6.79 -6.34 -9.65
C HIS A 210 -7.93 -7.32 -9.84
N CYS A 211 -8.77 -7.49 -8.83
CA CYS A 211 -9.91 -8.40 -8.83
C CYS A 211 -11.13 -7.71 -8.22
N THR A 212 -12.20 -7.56 -8.97
CA THR A 212 -13.49 -7.05 -8.48
C THR A 212 -14.59 -8.10 -8.46
N SER A 213 -14.30 -9.30 -8.98
CA SER A 213 -15.21 -10.46 -8.93
C SER A 213 -14.56 -11.67 -8.29
N LEU A 214 -15.35 -12.53 -7.64
CA LEU A 214 -14.87 -13.75 -7.00
C LEU A 214 -14.18 -14.72 -7.97
N PRO A 215 -14.75 -15.04 -9.18
CA PRO A 215 -14.06 -15.92 -10.10
C PRO A 215 -12.68 -15.41 -10.54
N GLY A 216 -12.52 -14.10 -10.72
CA GLY A 216 -11.21 -13.49 -11.02
C GLY A 216 -10.25 -13.60 -9.86
N ALA A 217 -10.71 -13.38 -8.61
CA ALA A 217 -9.89 -13.55 -7.42
C ALA A 217 -9.44 -15.01 -7.25
N GLN A 218 -10.33 -15.96 -7.47
CA GLN A 218 -10.01 -17.40 -7.44
C GLN A 218 -8.98 -17.79 -8.50
N ASN A 219 -9.10 -17.31 -9.75
CA ASN A 219 -8.09 -17.51 -10.78
C ASN A 219 -6.71 -16.95 -10.36
N ALA A 220 -6.68 -15.74 -9.79
CA ALA A 220 -5.46 -15.10 -9.30
C ALA A 220 -4.81 -15.88 -8.14
N ILE A 221 -5.63 -16.35 -7.19
CA ILE A 221 -5.17 -17.17 -6.07
C ILE A 221 -4.60 -18.49 -6.57
N GLN A 222 -5.30 -19.19 -7.46
CA GLN A 222 -4.86 -20.46 -8.03
C GLN A 222 -3.60 -20.32 -8.89
N ALA A 223 -3.44 -19.20 -9.60
CA ALA A 223 -2.23 -18.88 -10.35
C ALA A 223 -1.01 -18.56 -9.48
N GLY A 224 -1.19 -18.40 -8.15
CA GLY A 224 -0.10 -18.12 -7.23
C GLY A 224 0.21 -16.64 -6.99
N MET A 225 -0.70 -15.71 -7.30
CA MET A 225 -0.53 -14.28 -7.05
C MET A 225 -0.25 -14.00 -5.56
N ARG A 226 0.66 -13.04 -5.28
CA ARG A 226 1.02 -12.67 -3.91
C ARG A 226 -0.01 -11.80 -3.23
N SER A 227 -0.73 -10.93 -3.95
CA SER A 227 -1.81 -10.13 -3.36
C SER A 227 -3.03 -10.02 -4.23
N ILE A 228 -4.19 -10.01 -3.57
CA ILE A 228 -5.53 -9.86 -4.15
C ILE A 228 -6.07 -8.50 -3.74
N GLU A 229 -6.32 -7.67 -4.74
CA GLU A 229 -6.75 -6.29 -4.58
C GLU A 229 -8.26 -6.16 -4.80
N HIS A 230 -8.94 -5.35 -4.01
CA HIS A 230 -10.34 -4.91 -4.14
C HIS A 230 -11.41 -5.95 -3.87
N ALA A 231 -11.18 -7.22 -4.14
CA ALA A 231 -12.19 -8.28 -4.15
C ALA A 231 -13.06 -8.33 -2.86
N GLN A 232 -14.31 -8.70 -3.02
CA GLN A 232 -15.24 -8.98 -1.91
C GLN A 232 -15.21 -10.50 -1.68
N LEU A 233 -14.23 -10.97 -0.90
CA LEU A 233 -13.98 -12.38 -0.69
C LEU A 233 -15.08 -13.05 0.13
N ASP A 234 -15.42 -14.27 -0.21
CA ASP A 234 -16.29 -15.17 0.53
C ASP A 234 -15.49 -16.24 1.30
N GLU A 235 -16.19 -17.07 2.05
CA GLU A 235 -15.60 -18.12 2.88
C GLU A 235 -14.75 -19.11 2.06
N GLU A 236 -15.26 -19.53 0.89
CA GLU A 236 -14.56 -20.45 -0.01
C GLU A 236 -13.26 -19.86 -0.53
N THR A 237 -13.30 -18.60 -0.96
CA THR A 237 -12.12 -17.92 -1.51
C THR A 237 -11.08 -17.64 -0.43
N VAL A 238 -11.50 -17.33 0.79
CA VAL A 238 -10.58 -17.16 1.93
C VAL A 238 -9.96 -18.50 2.32
N GLU A 239 -10.70 -19.60 2.26
CA GLU A 239 -10.17 -20.94 2.49
C GLU A 239 -9.08 -21.31 1.48
N MET A 240 -9.26 -21.00 0.18
CA MET A 240 -8.22 -21.19 -0.83
C MET A 240 -6.93 -20.40 -0.50
N MET A 241 -7.07 -19.19 0.06
CA MET A 241 -5.91 -18.39 0.53
C MET A 241 -5.25 -19.06 1.73
N ARG A 242 -6.03 -19.59 2.68
CA ARG A 242 -5.51 -20.29 3.86
C ARG A 242 -4.72 -21.56 3.47
N GLU A 243 -5.25 -22.37 2.55
CA GLU A 243 -4.56 -23.54 2.02
C GLU A 243 -3.19 -23.20 1.43
N ARG A 244 -3.10 -22.09 0.69
CA ARG A 244 -1.80 -21.61 0.17
C ARG A 244 -0.83 -21.23 1.29
N TRP A 245 -1.30 -20.55 2.33
CA TRP A 245 -0.48 -20.21 3.50
C TRP A 245 0.07 -21.46 4.19
N GLU A 246 -0.74 -22.50 4.36
CA GLU A 246 -0.32 -23.79 4.93
C GLU A 246 0.75 -24.49 4.08
N MET A 247 0.72 -24.27 2.78
CA MET A 247 1.76 -24.77 1.86
C MET A 247 3.02 -23.89 1.83
N GLY A 248 3.07 -22.81 2.61
CA GLY A 248 4.19 -21.83 2.61
C GLY A 248 4.17 -20.88 1.42
N ASP A 249 3.06 -20.80 0.68
CA ASP A 249 2.88 -19.87 -0.44
C ASP A 249 2.05 -18.66 0.00
N GLU A 250 2.75 -17.60 0.44
CA GLU A 250 2.12 -16.42 1.04
C GLU A 250 1.21 -15.66 0.06
N VAL A 251 -0.01 -15.37 0.49
CA VAL A 251 -0.98 -14.53 -0.22
C VAL A 251 -1.60 -13.52 0.76
N TYR A 252 -1.77 -12.28 0.31
CA TYR A 252 -2.21 -11.15 1.13
C TYR A 252 -3.49 -10.55 0.57
N TYR A 253 -4.29 -9.95 1.42
CA TYR A 253 -5.51 -9.25 1.02
C TYR A 253 -5.36 -7.73 1.16
N CYS A 254 -5.63 -7.02 0.05
CA CYS A 254 -5.60 -5.56 -0.07
C CYS A 254 -7.00 -5.04 -0.42
N PRO A 255 -7.87 -4.77 0.55
CA PRO A 255 -9.31 -4.55 0.32
C PRO A 255 -9.65 -3.22 -0.35
N THR A 256 -8.84 -2.17 -0.19
CA THR A 256 -9.13 -0.81 -0.67
C THR A 256 -10.57 -0.37 -0.32
N MET A 257 -10.92 -0.45 0.97
CA MET A 257 -12.27 -0.14 1.45
C MET A 257 -12.63 1.32 1.19
N ILE A 258 -11.64 2.22 1.39
CA ILE A 258 -11.85 3.66 1.24
C ILE A 258 -12.25 4.06 -0.18
N THR A 259 -11.76 3.36 -1.21
CA THR A 259 -12.17 3.59 -2.60
C THR A 259 -13.67 3.35 -2.77
N ARG A 260 -14.16 2.24 -2.25
CA ARG A 260 -15.59 1.91 -2.34
C ARG A 260 -16.44 2.86 -1.51
N TYR A 261 -15.97 3.18 -0.30
CA TYR A 261 -16.59 4.17 0.57
C TYR A 261 -16.72 5.52 -0.16
N SER A 262 -15.65 6.01 -0.75
CA SER A 262 -15.62 7.29 -1.45
C SER A 262 -16.54 7.32 -2.66
N ILE A 263 -16.60 6.25 -3.47
CA ILE A 263 -17.53 6.15 -4.61
C ILE A 263 -18.98 6.21 -4.15
N LEU A 264 -19.35 5.52 -3.08
CA LEU A 264 -20.72 5.47 -2.58
C LEU A 264 -21.19 6.81 -1.99
N HIS A 265 -20.27 7.58 -1.39
CA HIS A 265 -20.55 8.85 -0.71
C HIS A 265 -20.26 10.09 -1.56
N ASN A 266 -19.83 9.91 -2.80
CA ASN A 266 -19.56 11.02 -3.71
C ASN A 266 -20.82 11.38 -4.53
N ASP A 267 -21.15 12.67 -4.59
CA ASP A 267 -22.31 13.19 -5.31
C ASP A 267 -21.91 14.03 -6.54
N ASP A 268 -20.62 13.97 -6.98
CA ASP A 268 -20.16 14.66 -8.19
C ASP A 268 -20.89 14.10 -9.42
N PRO A 269 -21.63 14.94 -10.17
CA PRO A 269 -22.39 14.50 -11.33
C PRO A 269 -21.53 13.89 -12.45
N GLU A 270 -20.28 14.36 -12.61
CA GLU A 270 -19.35 13.86 -13.63
C GLU A 270 -19.03 12.38 -13.42
N PHE A 271 -19.00 11.93 -12.17
CA PHE A 271 -18.67 10.55 -11.78
C PHE A 271 -19.87 9.73 -11.31
N SER A 272 -21.09 10.24 -11.49
CA SER A 272 -22.34 9.52 -11.13
C SER A 272 -22.42 8.12 -11.76
N TRP A 273 -21.78 7.92 -12.91
CA TRP A 273 -21.70 6.61 -13.57
C TRP A 273 -20.90 5.56 -12.77
N MET A 274 -19.91 5.97 -11.98
CA MET A 274 -19.19 5.07 -11.06
C MET A 274 -20.09 4.63 -9.92
N LYS A 275 -20.82 5.59 -9.31
CA LYS A 275 -21.77 5.30 -8.24
C LYS A 275 -22.88 4.34 -8.70
N LYS A 276 -23.34 4.44 -9.97
CA LYS A 276 -24.33 3.52 -10.55
C LYS A 276 -23.83 2.09 -10.73
N LYS A 277 -22.51 1.86 -10.79
CA LYS A 277 -21.91 0.52 -10.81
C LYS A 277 -21.76 -0.09 -9.42
N ALA A 278 -21.77 0.72 -8.37
CA ALA A 278 -21.59 0.28 -7.00
C ALA A 278 -22.92 -0.22 -6.40
N ASP A 279 -22.88 -1.35 -5.72
CA ASP A 279 -23.99 -1.82 -4.89
C ASP A 279 -23.87 -1.16 -3.51
N PRO A 280 -24.96 -0.59 -2.93
CA PRO A 280 -24.94 -0.07 -1.56
C PRO A 280 -24.44 -1.08 -0.50
N LYS A 281 -24.57 -2.37 -0.75
CA LYS A 281 -24.10 -3.45 0.13
C LYS A 281 -22.60 -3.78 -0.05
N ASP A 282 -21.91 -3.10 -0.94
CA ASP A 282 -20.50 -3.40 -1.19
C ASP A 282 -19.60 -3.19 0.05
N MET A 283 -19.90 -2.16 0.86
CA MET A 283 -19.16 -1.93 2.10
C MET A 283 -19.35 -3.06 3.11
N ASP A 284 -20.57 -3.59 3.23
CA ASP A 284 -20.83 -4.71 4.14
C ASP A 284 -20.11 -5.99 3.69
N ARG A 285 -20.07 -6.25 2.37
CA ARG A 285 -19.32 -7.36 1.80
C ARG A 285 -17.82 -7.21 2.02
N LYS A 286 -17.27 -5.99 1.86
CA LYS A 286 -15.85 -5.71 2.15
C LYS A 286 -15.53 -5.89 3.64
N ARG A 287 -16.38 -5.37 4.56
CA ARG A 287 -16.21 -5.60 6.00
C ARG A 287 -16.21 -7.09 6.32
N LYS A 288 -17.15 -7.87 5.71
CA LYS A 288 -17.19 -9.32 5.87
C LYS A 288 -15.89 -9.96 5.36
N ALA A 289 -15.41 -9.60 4.18
CA ALA A 289 -14.18 -10.14 3.60
C ALA A 289 -12.94 -9.87 4.48
N VAL A 290 -12.80 -8.64 5.00
CA VAL A 290 -11.70 -8.28 5.94
C VAL A 290 -11.79 -9.15 7.21
N ARG A 291 -12.98 -9.30 7.78
CA ARG A 291 -13.19 -10.14 8.97
C ARG A 291 -12.86 -11.60 8.72
N LEU A 292 -13.32 -12.18 7.61
CA LEU A 292 -13.02 -13.56 7.24
C LEU A 292 -11.51 -13.79 7.08
N CYS A 293 -10.80 -12.88 6.42
CA CYS A 293 -9.34 -12.95 6.30
C CYS A 293 -8.66 -12.87 7.67
N HIS A 294 -9.07 -11.94 8.51
CA HIS A 294 -8.53 -11.78 9.87
C HIS A 294 -8.73 -13.05 10.71
N GLU A 295 -9.95 -13.60 10.75
CA GLU A 295 -10.29 -14.83 11.47
C GLU A 295 -9.54 -16.06 10.95
N ALA A 296 -9.26 -16.11 9.63
CA ALA A 296 -8.48 -17.17 9.00
C ALA A 296 -6.95 -16.99 9.12
N GLY A 297 -6.48 -15.89 9.74
CA GLY A 297 -5.05 -15.59 9.86
C GLY A 297 -4.39 -15.12 8.55
N ILE A 298 -5.18 -14.74 7.54
CA ILE A 298 -4.68 -14.16 6.29
C ILE A 298 -4.38 -12.68 6.52
N PRO A 299 -3.14 -12.21 6.31
CA PRO A 299 -2.80 -10.83 6.56
C PRO A 299 -3.54 -9.87 5.63
N VAL A 300 -4.26 -8.92 6.24
CA VAL A 300 -4.81 -7.74 5.58
C VAL A 300 -3.72 -6.68 5.53
N CYS A 301 -3.59 -5.98 4.39
CA CYS A 301 -2.63 -4.91 4.19
C CYS A 301 -3.35 -3.61 3.80
N ALA A 302 -2.97 -2.51 4.47
CA ALA A 302 -3.53 -1.19 4.17
C ALA A 302 -3.23 -0.79 2.73
N SER A 303 -4.27 -0.39 2.02
CA SER A 303 -4.24 -0.15 0.59
C SER A 303 -5.38 0.81 0.22
N THR A 304 -5.05 1.94 -0.39
CA THR A 304 -6.06 2.98 -0.61
C THR A 304 -6.60 3.04 -2.02
N ASP A 305 -5.81 2.66 -3.02
CA ASP A 305 -6.05 3.00 -4.42
C ASP A 305 -5.95 4.53 -4.64
N SER A 306 -5.06 5.20 -3.87
CA SER A 306 -4.95 6.66 -3.87
C SER A 306 -4.50 7.20 -5.21
N ASN A 307 -4.87 8.47 -5.44
CA ASN A 307 -4.77 9.22 -6.69
C ASN A 307 -5.75 8.74 -7.77
N THR A 308 -6.61 7.76 -7.48
CA THR A 308 -7.81 7.48 -8.27
C THR A 308 -8.96 8.42 -7.89
N PRO A 309 -10.12 8.39 -8.60
CA PRO A 309 -11.22 9.26 -8.25
C PRO A 309 -11.61 9.20 -6.76
N PHE A 310 -11.64 10.38 -6.13
CA PHE A 310 -12.07 10.63 -4.74
C PHE A 310 -11.18 10.10 -3.63
N VAL A 311 -10.01 9.51 -3.96
CA VAL A 311 -9.07 8.95 -2.97
C VAL A 311 -7.74 9.70 -3.01
N ARG A 312 -7.30 10.18 -1.85
CA ARG A 312 -6.08 11.01 -1.68
C ARG A 312 -5.04 10.27 -0.84
N PRO A 313 -3.77 10.70 -0.88
CA PRO A 313 -2.69 10.08 -0.07
C PRO A 313 -3.02 9.94 1.42
N GLY A 314 -3.72 10.92 2.02
CA GLY A 314 -4.11 10.89 3.43
C GLY A 314 -5.22 9.90 3.78
N ASP A 315 -5.92 9.36 2.82
CA ASP A 315 -7.02 8.42 3.08
C ASP A 315 -6.55 7.05 3.57
N VAL A 316 -5.22 6.79 3.56
CA VAL A 316 -4.64 5.61 4.22
C VAL A 316 -4.99 5.57 5.71
N LEU A 317 -5.06 6.70 6.38
CA LEU A 317 -5.43 6.78 7.81
C LEU A 317 -6.89 6.36 8.04
N LYS A 318 -7.78 6.74 7.12
CA LYS A 318 -9.18 6.29 7.13
C LYS A 318 -9.31 4.81 6.76
N GLU A 319 -8.52 4.32 5.81
CA GLU A 319 -8.49 2.90 5.45
C GLU A 319 -8.12 2.05 6.67
N ILE A 320 -7.08 2.45 7.43
CA ILE A 320 -6.68 1.77 8.67
C ILE A 320 -7.81 1.83 9.71
N ALA A 321 -8.47 2.97 9.88
CA ALA A 321 -9.58 3.11 10.82
C ALA A 321 -10.78 2.21 10.44
N LEU A 322 -11.11 2.07 9.15
CA LEU A 322 -12.18 1.18 8.69
C LEU A 322 -11.95 -0.30 9.07
N TYR A 323 -10.71 -0.72 9.25
CA TYR A 323 -10.42 -2.11 9.67
C TYR A 323 -10.82 -2.39 11.11
N THR A 324 -10.85 -1.39 11.98
CA THR A 324 -11.36 -1.57 13.35
C THR A 324 -12.87 -1.86 13.37
N GLU A 325 -13.62 -1.33 12.39
CA GLU A 325 -15.04 -1.68 12.19
C GLU A 325 -15.23 -3.14 11.72
N CYS A 326 -14.15 -3.79 11.27
CA CYS A 326 -14.17 -5.18 10.83
C CYS A 326 -13.77 -6.17 11.94
N GLY A 327 -13.44 -5.68 13.15
CA GLY A 327 -13.08 -6.51 14.30
C GLY A 327 -11.59 -6.55 14.62
N LEU A 328 -10.73 -5.85 13.86
CA LEU A 328 -9.32 -5.70 14.21
C LEU A 328 -9.19 -4.74 15.41
N SER A 329 -8.31 -5.04 16.35
CA SER A 329 -7.87 -4.08 17.36
C SER A 329 -7.11 -2.92 16.73
N ASN A 330 -6.96 -1.81 17.45
CA ASN A 330 -6.19 -0.66 16.96
C ASN A 330 -4.74 -1.05 16.60
N LEU A 331 -4.11 -1.94 17.40
CA LEU A 331 -2.77 -2.43 17.09
C LEU A 331 -2.74 -3.25 15.79
N GLU A 332 -3.66 -4.19 15.62
CA GLU A 332 -3.77 -5.00 14.39
C GLU A 332 -4.07 -4.13 13.17
N ALA A 333 -4.91 -3.10 13.31
CA ALA A 333 -5.17 -2.14 12.25
C ALA A 333 -3.90 -1.37 11.85
N ILE A 334 -3.08 -0.91 12.81
CA ILE A 334 -1.76 -0.31 12.55
C ILE A 334 -0.83 -1.31 11.86
N GLN A 335 -0.85 -2.58 12.27
CA GLN A 335 -0.02 -3.63 11.67
C GLN A 335 -0.35 -3.88 10.20
N THR A 336 -1.57 -3.60 9.74
CA THR A 336 -1.93 -3.69 8.31
C THR A 336 -1.10 -2.75 7.43
N ALA A 337 -0.73 -1.58 7.95
CA ALA A 337 0.06 -0.56 7.26
C ALA A 337 1.55 -0.59 7.62
N THR A 338 1.99 -1.53 8.47
CA THR A 338 3.37 -1.61 8.94
C THR A 338 3.93 -3.01 8.73
N ARG A 339 3.86 -3.90 9.71
CA ARG A 339 4.41 -5.27 9.65
C ARG A 339 3.86 -6.08 8.47
N ASN A 340 2.54 -6.13 8.29
CA ASN A 340 1.92 -6.93 7.24
C ASN A 340 2.25 -6.37 5.85
N ALA A 341 2.16 -5.05 5.71
CA ALA A 341 2.52 -4.35 4.48
C ALA A 341 3.99 -4.55 4.10
N ALA A 342 4.90 -4.48 5.07
CA ALA A 342 6.32 -4.73 4.83
C ALA A 342 6.59 -6.17 4.35
N ARG A 343 5.92 -7.19 4.94
CA ARG A 343 6.01 -8.59 4.48
C ARG A 343 5.45 -8.77 3.08
N LEU A 344 4.25 -8.22 2.79
CA LEU A 344 3.71 -8.21 1.44
C LEU A 344 4.70 -7.62 0.43
N CYS A 345 5.31 -6.50 0.79
CA CYS A 345 6.25 -5.73 -0.03
C CYS A 345 7.67 -6.34 -0.07
N MET A 346 7.93 -7.45 0.65
CA MET A 346 9.23 -8.13 0.74
C MET A 346 10.36 -7.20 1.24
N ILE A 347 10.04 -6.28 2.14
CA ILE A 347 10.96 -5.30 2.74
C ILE A 347 10.99 -5.40 4.27
N GLU A 348 10.42 -6.45 4.85
CA GLU A 348 10.32 -6.66 6.30
C GLU A 348 11.67 -6.75 7.02
N LYS A 349 12.74 -7.05 6.30
CA LYS A 349 14.11 -7.04 6.83
C LYS A 349 14.66 -5.62 7.04
N ASP A 350 14.11 -4.66 6.30
CA ASP A 350 14.56 -3.27 6.33
C ASP A 350 13.66 -2.39 7.23
N THR A 351 12.33 -2.60 7.18
CA THR A 351 11.34 -1.67 7.76
C THR A 351 10.02 -2.39 8.12
N GLY A 352 9.01 -1.64 8.55
CA GLY A 352 7.68 -2.16 8.92
C GLY A 352 7.53 -2.50 10.40
N THR A 353 8.64 -2.63 11.13
CA THR A 353 8.69 -2.73 12.58
C THR A 353 9.86 -1.93 13.11
N LEU A 354 9.76 -1.45 14.35
CA LEU A 354 10.85 -0.77 15.04
C LEU A 354 11.68 -1.82 15.77
N GLU A 355 12.85 -2.11 15.22
CA GLU A 355 13.81 -3.07 15.74
C GLU A 355 15.23 -2.56 15.47
N GLU A 356 16.16 -2.81 16.40
CA GLU A 356 17.57 -2.43 16.22
C GLU A 356 18.16 -3.03 14.93
N GLY A 357 18.88 -2.22 14.18
CA GLY A 357 19.46 -2.58 12.89
C GLY A 357 18.57 -2.32 11.67
N LYS A 358 17.26 -2.18 11.83
CA LYS A 358 16.36 -1.77 10.74
C LYS A 358 16.52 -0.29 10.40
N CYS A 359 15.97 0.13 9.27
CA CYS A 359 15.93 1.52 8.87
C CYS A 359 15.14 2.35 9.88
N ALA A 360 15.61 3.54 10.18
CA ALA A 360 14.89 4.49 11.01
C ALA A 360 13.76 5.15 10.18
N ASP A 361 12.77 4.34 9.81
CA ASP A 361 11.53 4.71 9.12
C ASP A 361 10.42 4.71 10.17
N PHE A 362 10.02 5.89 10.63
CA PHE A 362 9.06 6.04 11.73
C PHE A 362 8.23 7.30 11.64
N VAL A 363 7.14 7.32 12.40
CA VAL A 363 6.25 8.47 12.56
C VAL A 363 6.17 8.84 14.03
N VAL A 364 6.20 10.14 14.32
CA VAL A 364 5.88 10.67 15.63
C VAL A 364 4.47 11.23 15.59
N LEU A 365 3.63 10.80 16.51
CA LEU A 365 2.23 11.20 16.64
C LEU A 365 2.00 11.96 17.95
N SER A 366 1.08 12.92 17.95
CA SER A 366 0.52 13.49 19.18
C SER A 366 -0.62 12.59 19.69
N GLY A 367 -0.40 11.90 20.80
CA GLY A 367 -1.42 11.06 21.44
C GLY A 367 -1.22 9.54 21.23
N ASN A 368 -2.21 8.76 21.65
CA ASN A 368 -2.16 7.31 21.70
C ASN A 368 -3.11 6.65 20.70
N PRO A 369 -2.62 6.13 19.55
CA PRO A 369 -3.48 5.48 18.57
C PRO A 369 -4.04 4.12 19.02
N LEU A 370 -3.54 3.54 20.13
CA LEU A 370 -4.11 2.33 20.70
C LEU A 370 -5.39 2.61 21.50
N GLU A 371 -5.54 3.83 22.04
CA GLU A 371 -6.78 4.27 22.71
C GLU A 371 -7.78 4.82 21.69
N ASP A 372 -7.33 5.61 20.72
CA ASP A 372 -8.16 6.16 19.66
C ASP A 372 -7.38 6.09 18.33
N ILE A 373 -7.85 5.24 17.41
CA ILE A 373 -7.22 5.03 16.11
C ILE A 373 -7.09 6.33 15.29
N HIS A 374 -7.97 7.32 15.51
CA HIS A 374 -7.93 8.62 14.85
C HIS A 374 -6.75 9.49 15.29
N MET A 375 -6.02 9.11 16.33
CA MET A 375 -4.75 9.76 16.68
C MET A 375 -3.68 9.53 15.60
N LEU A 376 -3.84 8.58 14.69
CA LEU A 376 -3.02 8.47 13.48
C LEU A 376 -3.06 9.74 12.61
N GLU A 377 -4.14 10.52 12.66
CA GLU A 377 -4.27 11.79 11.93
C GLU A 377 -3.40 12.91 12.53
N LYS A 378 -2.85 12.72 13.73
CA LYS A 378 -2.05 13.71 14.46
C LYS A 378 -0.55 13.52 14.22
N VAL A 379 -0.15 13.44 12.94
CA VAL A 379 1.25 13.31 12.54
C VAL A 379 2.00 14.61 12.90
N GLU A 380 3.01 14.51 13.76
CA GLU A 380 3.93 15.60 14.05
C GLU A 380 5.15 15.59 13.14
N SER A 381 5.72 14.41 12.93
CA SER A 381 6.83 14.25 12.00
C SER A 381 6.90 12.83 11.40
N THR A 382 7.42 12.76 10.20
CA THR A 382 7.63 11.51 9.46
C THR A 382 9.08 11.41 9.05
N TRP A 383 9.70 10.28 9.34
CA TRP A 383 11.10 10.04 9.15
C TRP A 383 11.35 8.81 8.30
N ARG A 384 12.32 8.90 7.41
CA ARG A 384 12.79 7.75 6.63
C ARG A 384 14.31 7.73 6.59
N ASN A 385 14.91 6.57 6.84
CA ASN A 385 16.38 6.42 7.01
C ASN A 385 16.97 7.47 7.98
N GLY A 386 16.24 7.83 9.03
CA GLY A 386 16.64 8.84 10.01
C GLY A 386 16.65 10.27 9.50
N GLU A 387 16.11 10.54 8.32
CA GLU A 387 15.94 11.88 7.74
C GLU A 387 14.49 12.31 7.85
N CYS A 388 14.23 13.52 8.32
CA CYS A 388 12.89 14.06 8.48
C CYS A 388 12.32 14.46 7.12
N LEU A 389 11.25 13.77 6.68
CA LEU A 389 10.55 14.07 5.44
C LEU A 389 9.42 15.09 5.62
N TYR A 390 8.85 15.16 6.83
CA TYR A 390 7.76 16.08 7.19
C TYR A 390 7.82 16.42 8.67
N GLY A 391 7.44 17.67 8.99
CA GLY A 391 7.40 18.19 10.35
C GLY A 391 8.65 18.98 10.74
N GLU A 392 8.69 19.44 11.97
CA GLU A 392 9.81 20.20 12.54
C GLU A 392 10.49 19.37 13.62
N VAL A 393 11.82 19.37 13.61
CA VAL A 393 12.63 18.85 14.70
C VAL A 393 12.83 19.99 15.69
N LYS A 394 12.06 20.01 16.77
CA LYS A 394 12.30 20.93 17.88
C LYS A 394 13.15 20.21 18.91
N ALA A 395 14.40 20.64 19.05
CA ALA A 395 15.30 20.21 20.11
C ALA A 395 14.98 20.91 21.42
#